data_f8075ce1fcdeb5fe8c55f4d5e2110756
#
_entry.id   f8075ce1fcdeb5fe8c55f4d5e2110756
#
_cell.length_a   1.000
_cell.length_b   1.000
_cell.length_c   1.000
_cell.angle_alpha   90.00
_cell.angle_beta   90.00
_cell.angle_gamma   90.00
#
_symmetry.space_group_name_H-M   'P 1'
#
loop_
_entity.id
_entity.type
_entity.pdbx_description
1 polymer ?
#
loop_
_entity_poly.entity_id
_entity_poly.type
_entity_poly.pdbx_seq_one_letter_code
_entity_poly.pdbx_strand_id
1 'polypeptide(L)'
;KEVIPPEEQWKFAVENCKVLGDYAGERGLEIVIELEPFHMSLVNTIGEMDRFLTDVDNQAVKANIDISHMVLSDSPPESLTSLKDRAGHVHISDCDGKVHGDLPPGHGVVPFQPYLQAIKDLDFDGAISLELEYAPDPSKIVEWVTEAYTSTDKLMAEVGLRG
;
A
#
# COMPACT_ATOMS: atom_id res chain seq x y z
N LYS A 1 31.51 7.31 3.53
CA LYS A 1 30.26 7.68 4.28
C LYS A 1 30.01 6.55 5.26
N GLU A 2 29.86 6.86 6.54
CA GLU A 2 29.38 5.89 7.52
C GLU A 2 27.94 5.46 7.14
N VAL A 3 27.72 4.16 7.12
CA VAL A 3 26.38 3.60 6.90
C VAL A 3 25.69 3.61 8.25
N ILE A 4 24.55 4.30 8.35
CA ILE A 4 23.73 4.30 9.56
C ILE A 4 23.13 2.89 9.72
N PRO A 5 23.26 2.24 10.88
CA PRO A 5 22.68 0.94 11.13
C PRO A 5 21.15 0.94 10.95
N PRO A 6 20.54 -0.16 10.46
CA PRO A 6 19.09 -0.22 10.23
C PRO A 6 18.24 0.14 11.46
N GLU A 7 18.61 -0.31 12.65
CA GLU A 7 17.88 0.02 13.88
C GLU A 7 17.94 1.51 14.25
N GLU A 8 19.03 2.19 13.90
CA GLU A 8 19.14 3.63 14.09
C GLU A 8 18.32 4.39 13.04
N GLN A 9 18.32 3.91 11.79
CA GLN A 9 17.43 4.44 10.74
C GLN A 9 15.96 4.27 11.13
N TRP A 10 15.57 3.10 11.65
CA TRP A 10 14.23 2.83 12.16
C TRP A 10 13.82 3.83 13.25
N LYS A 11 14.67 4.03 14.22
CA LYS A 11 14.43 4.99 15.31
C LYS A 11 14.21 6.40 14.77
N PHE A 12 15.06 6.87 13.84
CA PHE A 12 14.89 8.17 13.21
C PHE A 12 13.57 8.27 12.44
N ALA A 13 13.21 7.24 11.68
CA ALA A 13 11.96 7.22 10.95
C ALA A 13 10.75 7.32 11.90
N VAL A 14 10.73 6.51 12.97
CA VAL A 14 9.67 6.53 13.98
C VAL A 14 9.56 7.91 14.66
N GLU A 15 10.68 8.48 15.12
CA GLU A 15 10.69 9.80 15.77
C GLU A 15 10.18 10.91 14.85
N ASN A 16 10.58 10.91 13.58
CA ASN A 16 10.12 11.89 12.61
C ASN A 16 8.63 11.70 12.26
N CYS A 17 8.18 10.46 12.08
CA CYS A 17 6.77 10.18 11.80
C CYS A 17 5.85 10.58 12.97
N LYS A 18 6.30 10.47 14.22
CA LYS A 18 5.55 11.01 15.38
C LYS A 18 5.32 12.50 15.24
N VAL A 19 6.38 13.26 14.98
CA VAL A 19 6.29 14.74 14.83
C VAL A 19 5.39 15.12 13.66
N LEU A 20 5.53 14.42 12.52
CA LEU A 20 4.69 14.67 11.35
C LEU A 20 3.22 14.29 11.60
N GLY A 21 2.99 13.18 12.31
CA GLY A 21 1.66 12.73 12.70
C GLY A 21 0.95 13.72 13.63
N ASP A 22 1.65 14.26 14.63
CA ASP A 22 1.11 15.32 15.51
C ASP A 22 0.73 16.55 14.70
N TYR A 23 1.61 16.99 13.81
CA TYR A 23 1.37 18.15 12.94
C TYR A 23 0.18 17.95 12.00
N ALA A 24 0.05 16.76 11.40
CA ALA A 24 -1.06 16.39 10.54
C ALA A 24 -2.38 16.30 11.31
N GLY A 25 -2.38 15.59 12.45
CA GLY A 25 -3.55 15.39 13.31
C GLY A 25 -4.15 16.69 13.83
N GLU A 26 -3.32 17.68 14.23
CA GLU A 26 -3.77 19.02 14.62
C GLU A 26 -4.53 19.75 13.48
N ARG A 27 -4.38 19.31 12.24
CA ARG A 27 -4.99 19.90 11.04
C ARG A 27 -6.08 19.04 10.43
N GLY A 28 -6.45 17.95 11.09
CA GLY A 28 -7.43 17.01 10.59
C GLY A 28 -6.97 16.25 9.33
N LEU A 29 -5.64 16.09 9.18
CA LEU A 29 -5.02 15.34 8.10
C LEU A 29 -4.48 14.01 8.62
N GLU A 30 -4.36 13.04 7.73
CA GLU A 30 -3.68 11.76 7.97
C GLU A 30 -2.44 11.65 7.09
N ILE A 31 -1.44 10.93 7.58
CA ILE A 31 -0.26 10.50 6.81
C ILE A 31 -0.40 9.00 6.62
N VAL A 32 -0.26 8.54 5.40
CA VAL A 32 -0.21 7.11 5.10
C VAL A 32 1.22 6.71 4.73
N ILE A 33 1.70 5.66 5.37
CA ILE A 33 3.02 5.07 5.13
C ILE A 33 2.82 3.87 4.21
N GLU A 34 3.57 3.82 3.14
CA GLU A 34 3.55 2.71 2.20
C GLU A 34 4.67 1.72 2.50
N LEU A 35 4.35 0.45 2.42
CA LEU A 35 5.39 -0.58 2.40
C LEU A 35 6.00 -0.63 1.01
N GLU A 36 7.32 -0.77 0.96
CA GLU A 36 8.07 -0.82 -0.30
C GLU A 36 8.84 -2.13 -0.41
N PRO A 37 8.64 -2.93 -1.46
CA PRO A 37 9.28 -4.25 -1.59
C PRO A 37 10.76 -4.16 -1.99
N PHE A 38 11.45 -3.09 -1.59
CA PHE A 38 12.84 -2.84 -1.95
C PHE A 38 13.77 -3.13 -0.78
N HIS A 39 14.88 -3.80 -1.06
CA HIS A 39 15.89 -4.15 -0.06
C HIS A 39 16.39 -2.96 0.79
N MET A 40 16.34 -1.74 0.25
CA MET A 40 16.78 -0.53 0.95
C MET A 40 15.69 0.16 1.76
N SER A 41 14.45 -0.29 1.69
CA SER A 41 13.34 0.27 2.46
C SER A 41 13.32 -0.30 3.87
N LEU A 42 12.85 0.49 4.83
CA LEU A 42 12.74 0.09 6.24
C LEU A 42 11.47 -0.73 6.52
N VAL A 43 10.44 -0.54 5.71
CA VAL A 43 9.15 -1.21 5.83
C VAL A 43 8.88 -1.95 4.53
N ASN A 44 9.12 -3.26 4.52
CA ASN A 44 9.00 -4.09 3.32
C ASN A 44 7.80 -5.04 3.37
N THR A 45 7.30 -5.35 4.55
CA THR A 45 6.23 -6.33 4.76
C THR A 45 5.11 -5.76 5.63
N ILE A 46 3.95 -6.38 5.61
CA ILE A 46 2.83 -6.02 6.50
C ILE A 46 3.24 -6.19 7.98
N GLY A 47 4.05 -7.17 8.32
CA GLY A 47 4.54 -7.35 9.70
C GLY A 47 5.45 -6.19 10.15
N GLU A 48 6.29 -5.66 9.27
CA GLU A 48 7.10 -4.47 9.56
C GLU A 48 6.26 -3.21 9.59
N MET A 49 5.23 -3.09 8.76
CA MET A 49 4.25 -2.00 8.82
C MET A 49 3.52 -1.99 10.17
N ASP A 50 3.04 -3.14 10.63
CA ASP A 50 2.40 -3.29 11.94
C ASP A 50 3.33 -2.85 13.08
N ARG A 51 4.57 -3.31 13.07
CA ARG A 51 5.62 -2.89 14.01
C ARG A 51 5.85 -1.38 13.94
N PHE A 52 6.00 -0.83 12.73
CA PHE A 52 6.29 0.59 12.54
C PHE A 52 5.17 1.49 13.08
N LEU A 53 3.93 1.18 12.74
CA LEU A 53 2.77 1.92 13.24
C LEU A 53 2.61 1.78 14.77
N THR A 54 2.97 0.62 15.33
CA THR A 54 2.98 0.40 16.78
C THR A 54 4.06 1.25 17.47
N ASP A 55 5.27 1.32 16.90
CA ASP A 55 6.37 2.12 17.44
C ASP A 55 6.11 3.63 17.28
N VAL A 56 5.44 4.04 16.19
CA VAL A 56 5.03 5.43 15.97
C VAL A 56 3.93 5.84 16.94
N ASP A 57 2.99 4.96 17.24
CA ASP A 57 1.89 5.19 18.21
C ASP A 57 1.18 6.55 18.03
N ASN A 58 0.75 6.83 16.78
CA ASN A 58 0.06 8.07 16.43
C ASN A 58 -1.12 7.78 15.49
N GLN A 59 -2.33 8.19 15.90
CA GLN A 59 -3.56 7.90 15.17
C GLN A 59 -3.66 8.58 13.80
N ALA A 60 -2.91 9.66 13.58
CA ALA A 60 -2.86 10.34 12.31
C ALA A 60 -1.86 9.70 11.32
N VAL A 61 -1.12 8.65 11.75
CA VAL A 61 -0.21 7.89 10.90
C VAL A 61 -0.80 6.50 10.68
N LYS A 62 -1.09 6.18 9.42
CA LYS A 62 -1.75 4.94 9.01
C LYS A 62 -0.98 4.23 7.91
N ALA A 63 -1.40 3.03 7.56
CA ALA A 63 -0.85 2.28 6.42
C ALA A 63 -1.49 2.71 5.10
N ASN A 64 -0.68 2.82 4.05
CA ASN A 64 -1.11 2.61 2.68
C ASN A 64 -0.86 1.14 2.32
N ILE A 65 -1.91 0.44 1.93
CA ILE A 65 -1.85 -0.96 1.51
C ILE A 65 -1.68 -0.97 0.00
N ASP A 66 -0.50 -1.30 -0.50
CA ASP A 66 -0.30 -1.60 -1.92
C ASP A 66 -0.34 -3.11 -2.16
N ILE A 67 -1.30 -3.55 -2.99
CA ILE A 67 -1.53 -4.98 -3.23
C ILE A 67 -0.37 -5.60 -4.02
N SER A 68 0.21 -4.89 -4.98
CA SER A 68 1.33 -5.39 -5.77
C SER A 68 2.59 -5.53 -4.92
N HIS A 69 2.83 -4.57 -4.03
CA HIS A 69 3.94 -4.60 -3.07
C HIS A 69 3.80 -5.74 -2.06
N MET A 70 2.56 -6.04 -1.63
CA MET A 70 2.31 -7.21 -0.78
C MET A 70 2.70 -8.51 -1.49
N VAL A 71 2.36 -8.65 -2.78
CA VAL A 71 2.75 -9.83 -3.57
C VAL A 71 4.26 -9.92 -3.72
N LEU A 72 4.93 -8.80 -4.03
CA LEU A 72 6.39 -8.75 -4.18
C LEU A 72 7.16 -9.00 -2.88
N SER A 73 6.53 -8.74 -1.73
CA SER A 73 7.12 -8.97 -0.40
C SER A 73 6.67 -10.26 0.26
N ASP A 74 5.99 -11.15 -0.47
CA ASP A 74 5.42 -12.39 0.06
C ASP A 74 4.51 -12.18 1.29
N SER A 75 3.81 -11.02 1.35
CA SER A 75 2.84 -10.70 2.40
C SER A 75 1.45 -11.23 2.01
N PRO A 76 0.96 -12.30 2.62
CA PRO A 76 -0.32 -12.90 2.22
C PRO A 76 -1.52 -12.05 2.68
N PRO A 77 -2.70 -12.20 2.04
CA PRO A 77 -3.90 -11.40 2.34
C PRO A 77 -4.30 -11.41 3.82
N GLU A 78 -4.20 -12.55 4.49
CA GLU A 78 -4.54 -12.70 5.90
C GLU A 78 -3.67 -11.86 6.84
N SER A 79 -2.48 -11.45 6.41
CA SER A 79 -1.60 -10.57 7.19
C SER A 79 -2.22 -9.18 7.42
N LEU A 80 -3.13 -8.75 6.55
CA LEU A 80 -3.83 -7.46 6.67
C LEU A 80 -4.64 -7.33 7.96
N THR A 81 -5.03 -8.43 8.60
CA THR A 81 -5.76 -8.40 9.86
C THR A 81 -5.02 -7.60 10.96
N SER A 82 -3.69 -7.56 10.93
CA SER A 82 -2.89 -6.76 11.87
C SER A 82 -3.03 -5.26 11.69
N LEU A 83 -3.52 -4.82 10.52
CA LEU A 83 -3.72 -3.41 10.19
C LEU A 83 -5.17 -2.94 10.38
N LYS A 84 -6.04 -3.73 11.01
CA LYS A 84 -7.41 -3.32 11.30
C LYS A 84 -7.41 -1.98 12.05
N ASP A 85 -8.26 -1.06 11.63
CA ASP A 85 -8.39 0.32 12.15
C ASP A 85 -7.15 1.22 11.89
N ARG A 86 -6.11 0.68 11.23
CA ARG A 86 -4.88 1.42 10.91
C ARG A 86 -4.58 1.55 9.41
N ALA A 87 -5.43 0.99 8.56
CA ALA A 87 -5.39 1.24 7.13
C ALA A 87 -6.01 2.60 6.82
N GLY A 88 -5.30 3.45 6.09
CA GLY A 88 -5.77 4.78 5.69
C GLY A 88 -6.00 4.91 4.19
N HIS A 89 -5.30 4.13 3.40
CA HIS A 89 -5.38 4.14 1.94
C HIS A 89 -5.05 2.78 1.35
N VAL A 90 -5.50 2.54 0.12
CA VAL A 90 -5.15 1.34 -0.64
C VAL A 90 -4.71 1.74 -2.04
N HIS A 91 -3.58 1.23 -2.48
CA HIS A 91 -3.17 1.23 -3.88
C HIS A 91 -3.49 -0.12 -4.53
N ILE A 92 -3.94 -0.06 -5.78
CA ILE A 92 -4.18 -1.23 -6.61
C ILE A 92 -3.42 -1.11 -7.91
N SER A 93 -2.48 -2.00 -8.11
CA SER A 93 -1.71 -2.20 -9.32
C SER A 93 -1.38 -3.67 -9.48
N ASP A 94 -0.89 -4.07 -10.64
CA ASP A 94 -0.44 -5.43 -10.90
C ASP A 94 1.09 -5.48 -11.04
N CYS A 95 1.69 -6.65 -10.88
CA CYS A 95 3.12 -6.87 -11.06
C CYS A 95 3.39 -8.23 -11.69
N ASP A 96 4.59 -8.45 -12.18
CA ASP A 96 5.02 -9.75 -12.72
C ASP A 96 5.48 -10.75 -11.66
N GLY A 97 5.35 -10.39 -10.38
CA GLY A 97 5.80 -11.19 -9.23
C GLY A 97 7.30 -11.16 -8.98
N LYS A 98 8.06 -10.29 -9.67
CA LYS A 98 9.52 -10.19 -9.55
C LYS A 98 10.02 -8.76 -9.48
N VAL A 99 9.40 -7.87 -10.23
CA VAL A 99 9.81 -6.49 -10.39
C VAL A 99 8.62 -5.58 -10.13
N HIS A 100 8.87 -4.51 -9.38
CA HIS A 100 7.94 -3.41 -9.23
C HIS A 100 7.64 -2.78 -10.60
N GLY A 101 6.38 -2.65 -10.95
CA GLY A 101 6.03 -2.22 -12.31
C GLY A 101 4.67 -1.55 -12.45
N ASP A 102 3.84 -1.54 -11.41
CA ASP A 102 2.52 -0.90 -11.32
C ASP A 102 1.71 -1.00 -12.62
N LEU A 103 1.51 -2.24 -13.03
CA LEU A 103 0.77 -2.58 -14.24
C LEU A 103 -0.75 -2.46 -14.02
N PRO A 104 -1.54 -2.26 -15.08
CA PRO A 104 -2.99 -2.41 -14.99
C PRO A 104 -3.38 -3.79 -14.45
N PRO A 105 -4.37 -3.89 -13.56
CA PRO A 105 -4.88 -5.17 -13.10
C PRO A 105 -5.29 -6.10 -14.23
N GLY A 106 -4.69 -7.31 -14.25
CA GLY A 106 -4.84 -8.31 -15.29
C GLY A 106 -3.63 -8.42 -16.23
N HIS A 107 -2.61 -7.57 -16.10
CA HIS A 107 -1.38 -7.64 -16.89
C HIS A 107 -0.24 -8.39 -16.18
N GLY A 108 -0.44 -8.78 -14.93
CA GLY A 108 0.56 -9.45 -14.10
C GLY A 108 0.05 -10.75 -13.49
N VAL A 109 0.49 -11.00 -12.25
CA VAL A 109 0.22 -12.24 -11.52
C VAL A 109 -0.53 -12.04 -10.21
N VAL A 110 -0.92 -10.80 -9.88
CA VAL A 110 -1.57 -10.49 -8.60
C VAL A 110 -2.93 -11.19 -8.51
N PRO A 111 -3.17 -12.04 -7.51
CA PRO A 111 -4.47 -12.65 -7.26
C PRO A 111 -5.36 -11.67 -6.48
N PHE A 112 -5.94 -10.68 -7.15
CA PHE A 112 -6.66 -9.57 -6.52
C PHE A 112 -7.80 -9.98 -5.58
N GLN A 113 -8.55 -11.01 -5.95
CA GLN A 113 -9.76 -11.38 -5.22
C GLN A 113 -9.54 -11.64 -3.71
N PRO A 114 -8.56 -12.46 -3.28
CA PRO A 114 -8.29 -12.66 -1.85
C PRO A 114 -7.80 -11.40 -1.13
N TYR A 115 -7.02 -10.53 -1.78
CA TYR A 115 -6.57 -9.27 -1.18
C TYR A 115 -7.72 -8.28 -1.01
N LEU A 116 -8.54 -8.09 -2.04
CA LEU A 116 -9.73 -7.23 -1.96
C LEU A 116 -10.74 -7.75 -0.95
N GLN A 117 -10.91 -9.07 -0.83
CA GLN A 117 -11.76 -9.64 0.21
C GLN A 117 -11.21 -9.35 1.61
N ALA A 118 -9.90 -9.50 1.81
CA ALA A 118 -9.25 -9.17 3.09
C ALA A 118 -9.38 -7.67 3.43
N ILE A 119 -9.25 -6.76 2.45
CA ILE A 119 -9.48 -5.33 2.63
C ILE A 119 -10.94 -5.05 3.04
N LYS A 120 -11.89 -5.73 2.40
CA LYS A 120 -13.30 -5.64 2.78
C LYS A 120 -13.55 -6.12 4.22
N ASP A 121 -12.90 -7.22 4.61
CA ASP A 121 -13.04 -7.81 5.96
C ASP A 121 -12.43 -6.93 7.07
N LEU A 122 -11.59 -5.95 6.71
CA LEU A 122 -11.12 -4.89 7.62
C LEU A 122 -12.20 -3.84 7.92
N ASP A 123 -13.35 -3.85 7.25
CA ASP A 123 -14.34 -2.76 7.25
C ASP A 123 -13.72 -1.44 6.74
N PHE A 124 -12.78 -1.53 5.77
CA PHE A 124 -12.09 -0.38 5.22
C PHE A 124 -13.07 0.55 4.49
N ASP A 125 -13.09 1.82 4.88
CA ASP A 125 -13.98 2.87 4.36
C ASP A 125 -13.24 4.00 3.63
N GLY A 126 -11.91 3.86 3.45
CA GLY A 126 -11.05 4.81 2.75
C GLY A 126 -11.12 4.69 1.23
N ALA A 127 -10.25 5.44 0.56
CA ALA A 127 -10.13 5.40 -0.89
C ALA A 127 -9.22 4.26 -1.37
N ILE A 128 -9.59 3.65 -2.49
CA ILE A 128 -8.76 2.72 -3.26
C ILE A 128 -8.36 3.44 -4.54
N SER A 129 -7.07 3.67 -4.73
CA SER A 129 -6.51 4.36 -5.89
C SER A 129 -5.78 3.40 -6.81
N LEU A 130 -5.97 3.60 -8.12
CA LEU A 130 -5.08 3.01 -9.11
C LEU A 130 -3.72 3.67 -9.05
N GLU A 131 -2.67 2.88 -8.92
CA GLU A 131 -1.31 3.31 -9.12
C GLU A 131 -0.76 2.69 -10.39
N LEU A 132 -0.29 3.53 -11.30
CA LEU A 132 0.26 3.10 -12.58
C LEU A 132 1.54 3.85 -12.84
N GLU A 133 2.61 3.12 -13.04
CA GLU A 133 3.91 3.64 -13.43
C GLU A 133 4.38 3.02 -14.74
N TYR A 134 5.47 3.52 -15.30
CA TYR A 134 6.19 2.91 -16.42
C TYR A 134 5.32 2.51 -17.62
N ALA A 135 4.33 3.34 -18.01
CA ALA A 135 3.53 3.09 -19.20
C ALA A 135 4.43 2.79 -20.42
N PRO A 136 4.24 1.62 -21.10
CA PRO A 136 5.14 1.19 -22.18
C PRO A 136 5.15 2.17 -23.35
N ASP A 137 4.04 2.85 -23.60
CA ASP A 137 3.88 3.88 -24.62
C ASP A 137 3.14 5.09 -24.02
N PRO A 138 3.85 6.15 -23.65
CA PRO A 138 3.23 7.35 -23.07
C PRO A 138 2.19 8.02 -23.99
N SER A 139 2.22 7.79 -25.31
CA SER A 139 1.21 8.33 -26.22
C SER A 139 -0.17 7.66 -26.05
N LYS A 140 -0.22 6.50 -25.39
CA LYS A 140 -1.42 5.71 -25.12
C LYS A 140 -1.84 5.75 -23.64
N ILE A 141 -1.39 6.73 -22.91
CA ILE A 141 -1.66 6.81 -21.45
C ILE A 141 -3.18 6.79 -21.14
N VAL A 142 -4.02 7.38 -21.96
CA VAL A 142 -5.47 7.40 -21.76
C VAL A 142 -6.06 5.99 -21.91
N GLU A 143 -5.60 5.21 -22.90
CA GLU A 143 -6.02 3.82 -23.08
C GLU A 143 -5.59 2.98 -21.88
N TRP A 144 -4.33 3.14 -21.43
CA TRP A 144 -3.73 2.46 -20.30
C TRP A 144 -4.51 2.69 -18.99
N VAL A 145 -4.79 3.95 -18.68
CA VAL A 145 -5.58 4.32 -17.49
C VAL A 145 -7.03 3.82 -17.58
N THR A 146 -7.64 3.90 -18.77
CA THR A 146 -9.02 3.43 -18.99
C THR A 146 -9.15 1.93 -18.79
N GLU A 147 -8.19 1.16 -19.28
CA GLU A 147 -8.12 -0.28 -19.09
C GLU A 147 -7.97 -0.65 -17.63
N ALA A 148 -7.00 -0.03 -16.94
CA ALA A 148 -6.75 -0.26 -15.52
C ALA A 148 -7.97 0.08 -14.67
N TYR A 149 -8.62 1.21 -14.93
CA TYR A 149 -9.85 1.60 -14.22
C TYR A 149 -10.98 0.59 -14.44
N THR A 150 -11.19 0.16 -15.68
CA THR A 150 -12.25 -0.80 -16.02
C THR A 150 -12.03 -2.16 -15.35
N SER A 151 -10.79 -2.64 -15.36
CA SER A 151 -10.40 -3.89 -14.71
C SER A 151 -10.60 -3.81 -13.20
N THR A 152 -10.15 -2.72 -12.58
CA THR A 152 -10.31 -2.48 -11.14
C THR A 152 -11.78 -2.38 -10.73
N ASP A 153 -12.59 -1.63 -11.48
CA ASP A 153 -14.02 -1.48 -11.23
C ASP A 153 -14.73 -2.85 -11.19
N LYS A 154 -14.40 -3.71 -12.14
CA LYS A 154 -14.92 -5.08 -12.20
C LYS A 154 -14.50 -5.91 -10.99
N LEU A 155 -13.20 -5.90 -10.65
CA LEU A 155 -12.67 -6.64 -9.50
C LEU A 155 -13.31 -6.20 -8.19
N MET A 156 -13.47 -4.89 -7.98
CA MET A 156 -14.12 -4.35 -6.79
C MET A 156 -15.61 -4.71 -6.72
N ALA A 157 -16.30 -4.71 -7.86
CA ALA A 157 -17.72 -5.14 -7.92
C ALA A 157 -17.88 -6.62 -7.58
N GLU A 158 -16.97 -7.50 -8.04
CA GLU A 158 -17.00 -8.94 -7.77
C GLU A 158 -16.91 -9.27 -6.28
N VAL A 159 -16.16 -8.50 -5.50
CA VAL A 159 -16.07 -8.67 -4.04
C VAL A 159 -17.08 -7.81 -3.26
N GLY A 160 -17.83 -6.95 -3.95
CA GLY A 160 -18.81 -6.07 -3.33
C GLY A 160 -18.18 -4.93 -2.50
N LEU A 161 -17.05 -4.41 -2.93
CA LEU A 161 -16.43 -3.15 -2.46
C LEU A 161 -16.95 -1.93 -3.21
N ARG A 162 -17.67 -2.15 -4.29
CA ARG A 162 -18.33 -1.10 -5.07
C ARG A 162 -19.79 -1.48 -5.30
N GLY A 163 -20.68 -0.59 -4.96
CA GLY A 163 -22.12 -0.70 -5.15
C GLY A 163 -22.64 0.43 -6.03
#